data_221d5183313ebc656e02c397d43804f7
#
_entry.id   221d5183313ebc656e02c397d43804f7
#
_cell.length_a   1.000
_cell.length_b   1.000
_cell.length_c   1.000
_cell.angle_alpha   90.00
_cell.angle_beta   90.00
_cell.angle_gamma   90.00
#
_symmetry.space_group_name_H-M   'P 1'
#
loop_
_entity.id
_entity.type
_entity.pdbx_description
1 polymer ?
#
loop_
_entity_poly.entity_id
_entity_poly.type
_entity_poly.pdbx_seq_one_letter_code
_entity_poly.pdbx_strand_id
1 'polypeptide(L)'
;MYTLSKLSASLYLLISFVFEYTYSISSSYDYYFLSLRHVKGICIERLCKYKPKIEWTIHGLWPNKFNNEHPAFCNRTKVDFSSFPKELINSIESNWKNLYHNSTSSFLQNQWMKHGSCINFERYNVPKGNEQLFFYNKVIELFYLYTPENYYYNTDENDFIDPYKLREAILERFGSEFYMSCKKDKTTRKKYVVKLRVPLDRDFNLIKEFKQEKSNCF
;
A
#
# COMPACT_ATOMS: atom_id res chain seq x y z
N MET A 1 26.73 56.68 -13.94
CA MET A 1 26.83 55.65 -12.85
C MET A 1 25.43 55.16 -12.45
N TYR A 2 24.61 54.67 -13.39
CA TYR A 2 23.22 54.19 -13.15
C TYR A 2 22.85 53.08 -14.10
N THR A 3 23.53 51.92 -14.08
CA THR A 3 23.08 50.76 -14.90
C THR A 3 23.38 49.38 -14.30
N LEU A 4 24.05 49.28 -13.16
CA LEU A 4 24.38 47.97 -12.57
C LEU A 4 23.41 47.44 -11.51
N SER A 5 22.49 48.29 -10.96
CA SER A 5 21.58 47.85 -9.90
C SER A 5 20.27 47.19 -10.39
N LYS A 6 19.88 47.41 -11.65
CA LYS A 6 18.65 46.79 -12.22
C LYS A 6 18.84 45.39 -12.76
N LEU A 7 20.06 45.01 -13.15
CA LEU A 7 20.37 43.65 -13.65
C LEU A 7 20.42 42.60 -12.54
N SER A 8 20.79 43.02 -11.32
CA SER A 8 20.84 42.08 -10.18
C SER A 8 19.46 41.65 -9.69
N ALA A 9 18.48 42.57 -9.62
CA ALA A 9 17.14 42.29 -9.15
C ALA A 9 16.36 41.37 -10.12
N SER A 10 16.51 41.55 -11.43
CA SER A 10 15.88 40.67 -12.42
C SER A 10 16.50 39.25 -12.47
N LEU A 11 17.80 39.14 -12.18
CA LEU A 11 18.47 37.86 -12.12
C LEU A 11 18.08 37.07 -10.86
N TYR A 12 17.89 37.73 -9.72
CA TYR A 12 17.39 37.09 -8.50
C TYR A 12 15.94 36.63 -8.63
N LEU A 13 15.09 37.42 -9.28
CA LEU A 13 13.69 37.01 -9.56
C LEU A 13 13.61 35.83 -10.49
N LEU A 14 14.47 35.76 -11.52
CA LEU A 14 14.51 34.60 -12.43
C LEU A 14 15.06 33.34 -11.75
N ILE A 15 16.05 33.48 -10.86
CA ILE A 15 16.61 32.35 -10.11
C ILE A 15 15.59 31.83 -9.09
N SER A 16 14.84 32.68 -8.41
CA SER A 16 13.77 32.25 -7.48
C SER A 16 12.62 31.55 -8.22
N PHE A 17 12.22 32.02 -9.41
CA PHE A 17 11.21 31.34 -10.22
C PHE A 17 11.67 29.98 -10.75
N VAL A 18 12.93 29.83 -11.11
CA VAL A 18 13.49 28.53 -11.54
C VAL A 18 13.61 27.57 -10.38
N PHE A 19 13.90 28.04 -9.15
CA PHE A 19 13.99 27.19 -7.96
C PHE A 19 12.62 26.70 -7.48
N GLU A 20 11.57 27.49 -7.63
CA GLU A 20 10.19 27.02 -7.31
C GLU A 20 9.66 26.01 -8.35
N TYR A 21 10.09 26.10 -9.61
CA TYR A 21 9.68 25.18 -10.67
C TYR A 21 10.35 23.79 -10.61
N THR A 22 11.46 23.65 -9.89
CA THR A 22 12.20 22.38 -9.80
C THR A 22 11.74 21.48 -8.66
N TYR A 23 10.83 21.92 -7.79
CA TYR A 23 10.38 21.13 -6.63
C TYR A 23 9.04 20.43 -6.80
N SER A 24 8.42 20.51 -7.96
CA SER A 24 7.26 19.69 -8.31
C SER A 24 7.71 18.51 -9.17
N ILE A 25 8.54 17.64 -8.64
CA ILE A 25 8.54 16.24 -9.11
C ILE A 25 7.20 15.67 -8.63
N SER A 26 6.15 15.95 -9.39
CA SER A 26 4.89 15.23 -9.27
C SER A 26 5.24 13.76 -9.38
N SER A 27 5.15 13.04 -8.28
CA SER A 27 5.22 11.59 -8.26
C SER A 27 4.02 11.08 -9.04
N SER A 28 4.15 11.04 -10.38
CA SER A 28 3.08 10.55 -11.23
C SER A 28 2.94 9.06 -11.01
N TYR A 29 1.74 8.62 -10.66
CA TYR A 29 1.33 7.23 -10.60
C TYR A 29 -0.03 7.10 -11.27
N ASP A 30 -0.35 5.89 -11.71
CA ASP A 30 -1.57 5.64 -12.50
C ASP A 30 -2.62 4.92 -11.67
N TYR A 31 -2.20 4.09 -10.71
CA TYR A 31 -3.07 3.26 -9.89
C TYR A 31 -2.40 2.92 -8.56
N TYR A 32 -3.15 2.23 -7.67
CA TYR A 32 -2.62 1.67 -6.44
C TYR A 32 -2.74 0.15 -6.41
N PHE A 33 -1.84 -0.50 -5.71
CA PHE A 33 -2.08 -1.82 -5.15
C PHE A 33 -2.27 -1.74 -3.64
N LEU A 34 -3.44 -2.15 -3.14
CA LEU A 34 -3.56 -2.57 -1.76
C LEU A 34 -3.01 -4.00 -1.66
N SER A 35 -1.94 -4.18 -0.93
CA SER A 35 -1.28 -5.48 -0.75
C SER A 35 -1.60 -6.06 0.62
N LEU A 36 -2.20 -7.25 0.63
CA LEU A 36 -2.53 -8.03 1.81
C LEU A 36 -1.68 -9.30 1.87
N ARG A 37 -1.48 -9.83 3.08
CA ARG A 37 -0.74 -11.07 3.33
C ARG A 37 -1.62 -12.04 4.11
N HIS A 38 -1.68 -13.27 3.64
CA HIS A 38 -2.23 -14.37 4.43
C HIS A 38 -1.20 -14.80 5.47
N VAL A 39 -1.50 -14.60 6.75
CA VAL A 39 -0.55 -14.73 7.86
C VAL A 39 0.07 -16.13 7.88
N LYS A 40 -0.75 -17.18 7.85
CA LYS A 40 -0.28 -18.56 7.91
C LYS A 40 0.60 -18.90 6.70
N GLY A 41 0.15 -18.55 5.48
CA GLY A 41 0.91 -18.81 4.26
C GLY A 41 2.29 -18.14 4.25
N ILE A 42 2.37 -16.90 4.71
CA ILE A 42 3.65 -16.17 4.81
C ILE A 42 4.56 -16.75 5.90
N CYS A 43 4.01 -17.17 7.04
CA CYS A 43 4.79 -17.64 8.18
C CYS A 43 5.36 -19.07 8.01
N ILE A 44 4.93 -19.80 6.99
CA ILE A 44 5.55 -21.07 6.58
C ILE A 44 6.88 -20.84 5.87
N GLU A 45 6.93 -19.82 5.02
CA GLU A 45 8.15 -19.53 4.26
C GLU A 45 9.26 -18.96 5.13
N ARG A 46 8.88 -18.12 6.08
CA ARG A 46 9.78 -17.45 6.99
C ARG A 46 9.17 -17.43 8.38
N LEU A 47 9.92 -17.85 9.37
CA LEU A 47 9.47 -17.85 10.75
C LEU A 47 8.99 -16.45 11.16
N CYS A 48 7.70 -16.35 11.49
CA CYS A 48 7.11 -15.13 12.02
C CYS A 48 7.38 -15.05 13.51
N LYS A 49 7.86 -13.90 13.97
CA LYS A 49 7.99 -13.59 15.40
C LYS A 49 6.65 -13.24 16.03
N TYR A 50 5.76 -12.64 15.22
CA TYR A 50 4.42 -12.28 15.62
C TYR A 50 3.40 -12.99 14.72
N LYS A 51 2.46 -13.70 15.34
CA LYS A 51 1.34 -14.36 14.66
C LYS A 51 0.05 -13.75 15.20
N PRO A 52 -0.57 -12.81 14.47
CA PRO A 52 -1.86 -12.26 14.87
C PRO A 52 -2.94 -13.34 14.83
N LYS A 53 -4.05 -13.12 15.54
CA LYS A 53 -5.22 -14.02 15.48
C LYS A 53 -6.03 -13.89 14.19
N ILE A 54 -5.74 -12.86 13.38
CA ILE A 54 -6.38 -12.59 12.09
C ILE A 54 -5.72 -13.44 10.99
N GLU A 55 -6.47 -13.82 9.99
CA GLU A 55 -5.93 -14.56 8.83
C GLU A 55 -5.16 -13.67 7.87
N TRP A 56 -5.65 -12.45 7.65
CA TRP A 56 -5.06 -11.48 6.73
C TRP A 56 -4.51 -10.26 7.45
N THR A 57 -3.39 -9.77 6.99
CA THR A 57 -2.77 -8.54 7.49
C THR A 57 -2.36 -7.63 6.33
N ILE A 58 -2.34 -6.34 6.60
CA ILE A 58 -1.91 -5.34 5.62
C ILE A 58 -0.40 -5.46 5.38
N HIS A 59 0.00 -5.44 4.10
CA HIS A 59 1.39 -5.18 3.73
C HIS A 59 1.61 -3.70 3.46
N GLY A 60 0.74 -3.07 2.68
CA GLY A 60 0.78 -1.66 2.37
C GLY A 60 -0.12 -1.26 1.22
N LEU A 61 -0.18 0.05 0.97
CA LEU A 61 -0.82 0.66 -0.19
C LEU A 61 0.25 1.34 -1.05
N TRP A 62 0.37 0.91 -2.31
CA TRP A 62 1.49 1.25 -3.16
C TRP A 62 1.07 1.96 -4.44
N PRO A 63 1.43 3.23 -4.63
CA PRO A 63 1.30 3.88 -5.93
C PRO A 63 2.16 3.17 -6.98
N ASN A 64 1.62 2.97 -8.18
CA ASN A 64 2.28 2.29 -9.28
C ASN A 64 1.99 2.98 -10.61
N LYS A 65 2.77 2.63 -11.64
CA LYS A 65 2.56 3.06 -13.03
C LYS A 65 2.31 1.87 -13.94
N PHE A 66 1.61 2.11 -15.04
CA PHE A 66 1.35 1.09 -16.04
C PHE A 66 2.60 0.58 -16.77
N ASN A 67 3.71 1.30 -16.74
CA ASN A 67 4.99 0.87 -17.29
C ASN A 67 5.83 0.00 -16.33
N ASN A 68 5.25 -0.51 -15.24
CA ASN A 68 5.90 -1.27 -14.18
C ASN A 68 6.89 -0.47 -13.31
N GLU A 69 7.02 0.83 -13.50
CA GLU A 69 7.71 1.69 -12.53
C GLU A 69 6.83 1.97 -11.33
N HIS A 70 7.43 2.35 -10.24
CA HIS A 70 6.70 2.81 -9.06
C HIS A 70 7.47 3.94 -8.38
N PRO A 71 6.79 5.03 -8.01
CA PRO A 71 7.41 6.08 -7.23
C PRO A 71 7.77 5.55 -5.83
N ALA A 72 8.91 5.94 -5.32
CA ALA A 72 9.34 5.54 -3.99
C ALA A 72 10.17 6.63 -3.32
N PHE A 73 10.04 6.74 -2.00
CA PHE A 73 10.81 7.66 -1.16
C PHE A 73 10.66 9.13 -1.56
N CYS A 74 9.45 9.56 -1.93
CA CYS A 74 9.17 10.92 -2.38
C CYS A 74 9.31 11.96 -1.25
N ASN A 75 9.09 11.55 -0.01
CA ASN A 75 9.38 12.33 1.19
C ASN A 75 9.87 11.39 2.31
N ARG A 76 10.87 11.82 3.07
CA ARG A 76 11.46 11.05 4.17
C ARG A 76 11.06 11.56 5.56
N THR A 77 10.00 12.34 5.65
CA THR A 77 9.47 12.84 6.93
C THR A 77 9.09 11.65 7.82
N LYS A 78 9.51 11.72 9.07
CA LYS A 78 9.13 10.70 10.06
C LYS A 78 7.65 10.80 10.40
N VAL A 79 7.04 9.66 10.70
CA VAL A 79 5.65 9.61 11.16
C VAL A 79 5.62 9.84 12.66
N ASP A 80 4.78 10.77 13.07
CA ASP A 80 4.45 10.96 14.47
C ASP A 80 3.16 10.21 14.82
N PHE A 81 3.31 8.97 15.26
CA PHE A 81 2.17 8.14 15.66
C PHE A 81 1.47 8.64 16.93
N SER A 82 2.11 9.51 17.73
CA SER A 82 1.51 10.05 18.94
C SER A 82 0.39 11.06 18.65
N SER A 83 0.39 11.64 17.44
CA SER A 83 -0.63 12.56 16.96
C SER A 83 -1.89 11.87 16.42
N PHE A 84 -1.87 10.55 16.26
CA PHE A 84 -3.00 9.81 15.66
C PHE A 84 -4.08 9.50 16.69
N PRO A 85 -5.37 9.50 16.28
CA PRO A 85 -6.46 9.04 17.13
C PRO A 85 -6.22 7.62 17.62
N LYS A 86 -6.62 7.35 18.88
CA LYS A 86 -6.43 6.05 19.53
C LYS A 86 -7.07 4.90 18.76
N GLU A 87 -8.23 5.14 18.16
CA GLU A 87 -8.97 4.18 17.34
C GLU A 87 -8.16 3.76 16.12
N LEU A 88 -7.48 4.71 15.45
CA LEU A 88 -6.61 4.42 14.33
C LEU A 88 -5.39 3.61 14.77
N ILE A 89 -4.76 3.98 15.87
CA ILE A 89 -3.62 3.22 16.44
C ILE A 89 -4.03 1.79 16.75
N ASN A 90 -5.17 1.58 17.40
CA ASN A 90 -5.70 0.24 17.71
C ASN A 90 -5.94 -0.58 16.42
N SER A 91 -6.50 0.04 15.39
CA SER A 91 -6.73 -0.61 14.09
C SER A 91 -5.42 -0.98 13.37
N ILE A 92 -4.43 -0.10 13.41
CA ILE A 92 -3.09 -0.36 12.88
C ILE A 92 -2.43 -1.52 13.64
N GLU A 93 -2.47 -1.48 14.95
CA GLU A 93 -1.89 -2.53 15.80
C GLU A 93 -2.56 -3.89 15.61
N SER A 94 -3.83 -3.93 15.32
CA SER A 94 -4.56 -5.16 15.05
C SER A 94 -4.26 -5.73 13.66
N ASN A 95 -4.24 -4.88 12.62
CA ASN A 95 -4.31 -5.31 11.23
C ASN A 95 -3.03 -5.08 10.41
N TRP A 96 -2.08 -4.27 10.92
CA TRP A 96 -0.90 -3.87 10.14
C TRP A 96 0.43 -4.04 10.89
N LYS A 97 0.66 -5.23 11.40
CA LYS A 97 1.88 -5.54 12.16
C LYS A 97 3.02 -6.07 11.30
N ASN A 98 4.23 -5.82 11.78
CA ASN A 98 5.40 -6.48 11.25
C ASN A 98 5.44 -7.94 11.74
N LEU A 99 5.27 -8.90 10.82
CA LEU A 99 5.26 -10.34 11.16
C LEU A 99 6.65 -10.87 11.54
N TYR A 100 7.72 -10.20 11.11
CA TYR A 100 9.08 -10.73 11.20
C TYR A 100 9.93 -10.11 12.31
N HIS A 101 9.58 -8.93 12.77
CA HIS A 101 10.35 -8.16 13.75
C HIS A 101 9.43 -7.57 14.82
N ASN A 102 10.00 -7.36 16.01
CA ASN A 102 9.24 -6.78 17.12
C ASN A 102 8.87 -5.30 16.90
N SER A 103 9.60 -4.58 16.04
CA SER A 103 9.31 -3.17 15.74
C SER A 103 8.30 -3.04 14.61
N THR A 104 7.06 -2.75 14.97
CA THR A 104 6.01 -2.38 14.00
C THR A 104 6.18 -0.94 13.52
N SER A 105 6.59 -0.01 14.38
CA SER A 105 6.73 1.41 14.01
C SER A 105 7.75 1.64 12.90
N SER A 106 8.92 0.97 12.93
CA SER A 106 9.90 1.07 11.85
C SER A 106 9.39 0.50 10.52
N PHE A 107 8.60 -0.55 10.56
CA PHE A 107 7.95 -1.11 9.38
C PHE A 107 6.92 -0.13 8.81
N LEU A 108 6.05 0.43 9.64
CA LEU A 108 5.05 1.42 9.24
C LEU A 108 5.72 2.70 8.70
N GLN A 109 6.75 3.19 9.42
CA GLN A 109 7.56 4.32 8.96
C GLN A 109 8.10 4.10 7.54
N ASN A 110 8.60 2.88 7.25
CA ASN A 110 9.08 2.54 5.91
C ASN A 110 7.93 2.48 4.88
N GLN A 111 6.72 2.02 5.25
CA GLN A 111 5.55 2.04 4.36
C GLN A 111 5.16 3.48 3.99
N TRP A 112 5.21 4.40 4.95
CA TRP A 112 5.02 5.82 4.67
C TRP A 112 6.09 6.37 3.74
N MET A 113 7.36 6.29 4.13
CA MET A 113 8.47 6.90 3.37
C MET A 113 8.57 6.35 1.96
N LYS A 114 8.42 5.02 1.80
CA LYS A 114 8.59 4.38 0.50
C LYS A 114 7.39 4.55 -0.42
N HIS A 115 6.18 4.55 0.12
CA HIS A 115 4.96 4.47 -0.67
C HIS A 115 4.00 5.63 -0.39
N GLY A 116 3.58 5.81 0.86
CA GLY A 116 2.59 6.81 1.24
C GLY A 116 3.01 8.22 0.88
N SER A 117 4.28 8.56 1.07
CA SER A 117 4.83 9.88 0.74
C SER A 117 4.78 10.25 -0.74
N CYS A 118 4.49 9.28 -1.61
CA CYS A 118 4.39 9.49 -3.05
C CYS A 118 2.96 9.76 -3.54
N ILE A 119 1.99 9.78 -2.64
CA ILE A 119 0.60 10.08 -2.97
C ILE A 119 0.43 11.58 -3.24
N ASN A 120 -0.34 11.92 -4.26
CA ASN A 120 -0.76 13.30 -4.50
C ASN A 120 -1.95 13.63 -3.59
N PHE A 121 -1.68 14.19 -2.41
CA PHE A 121 -2.69 14.52 -1.40
C PHE A 121 -3.58 15.70 -1.77
N GLU A 122 -3.12 16.60 -2.64
CA GLU A 122 -3.92 17.72 -3.15
C GLU A 122 -5.14 17.23 -3.91
N ARG A 123 -4.99 16.11 -4.65
CA ARG A 123 -6.11 15.45 -5.35
C ARG A 123 -7.28 15.14 -4.42
N TYR A 124 -7.01 14.86 -3.15
CA TYR A 124 -8.01 14.47 -2.15
C TYR A 124 -8.37 15.60 -1.20
N ASN A 125 -7.95 16.84 -1.51
CA ASN A 125 -8.15 18.01 -0.66
C ASN A 125 -7.67 17.80 0.79
N VAL A 126 -6.59 17.02 0.97
CA VAL A 126 -6.01 16.77 2.29
C VAL A 126 -5.28 18.03 2.76
N PRO A 127 -5.64 18.61 3.93
CA PRO A 127 -4.93 19.74 4.46
C PRO A 127 -3.45 19.42 4.72
N LYS A 128 -2.58 20.39 4.46
CA LYS A 128 -1.15 20.27 4.73
C LYS A 128 -0.90 19.90 6.19
N GLY A 129 -0.10 18.89 6.41
CA GLY A 129 0.18 18.33 7.74
C GLY A 129 -0.69 17.12 8.12
N ASN A 130 -1.77 16.82 7.36
CA ASN A 130 -2.65 15.69 7.60
C ASN A 130 -2.41 14.51 6.64
N GLU A 131 -1.38 14.57 5.80
CA GLU A 131 -1.10 13.58 4.76
C GLU A 131 -0.87 12.19 5.34
N GLN A 132 -0.12 12.11 6.45
CA GLN A 132 0.14 10.84 7.14
C GLN A 132 -1.14 10.26 7.74
N LEU A 133 -1.91 11.08 8.45
CA LEU A 133 -3.18 10.67 9.03
C LEU A 133 -4.14 10.14 7.95
N PHE A 134 -4.26 10.87 6.83
CA PHE A 134 -5.06 10.43 5.69
C PHE A 134 -4.59 9.08 5.14
N PHE A 135 -3.28 8.92 4.93
CA PHE A 135 -2.71 7.68 4.39
C PHE A 135 -3.06 6.47 5.24
N TYR A 136 -2.80 6.53 6.55
CA TYR A 136 -3.05 5.41 7.44
C TYR A 136 -4.54 5.10 7.58
N ASN A 137 -5.39 6.11 7.69
CA ASN A 137 -6.85 5.92 7.71
C ASN A 137 -7.34 5.24 6.43
N LYS A 138 -6.89 5.74 5.26
CA LYS A 138 -7.31 5.18 3.97
C LYS A 138 -6.88 3.72 3.80
N VAL A 139 -5.69 3.36 4.23
CA VAL A 139 -5.22 1.96 4.17
C VAL A 139 -6.06 1.05 5.07
N ILE A 140 -6.42 1.50 6.27
CA ILE A 140 -7.29 0.73 7.18
C ILE A 140 -8.70 0.60 6.60
N GLU A 141 -9.28 1.67 6.05
CA GLU A 141 -10.58 1.65 5.36
C GLU A 141 -10.61 0.62 4.23
N LEU A 142 -9.59 0.67 3.36
CA LEU A 142 -9.47 -0.25 2.22
C LEU A 142 -9.24 -1.71 2.67
N PHE A 143 -8.52 -1.92 3.76
CA PHE A 143 -8.35 -3.24 4.33
C PHE A 143 -9.70 -3.84 4.75
N TYR A 144 -10.51 -3.11 5.51
CA TYR A 144 -11.83 -3.60 5.92
C TYR A 144 -12.79 -3.82 4.75
N LEU A 145 -12.62 -3.08 3.66
CA LEU A 145 -13.45 -3.26 2.47
C LEU A 145 -13.07 -4.53 1.68
N TYR A 146 -11.79 -4.84 1.58
CA TYR A 146 -11.26 -5.85 0.65
C TYR A 146 -10.65 -7.09 1.33
N THR A 147 -10.61 -7.16 2.66
CA THR A 147 -10.08 -8.36 3.32
C THR A 147 -10.93 -9.59 3.05
N PRO A 148 -10.34 -10.74 2.69
CA PRO A 148 -11.09 -11.98 2.42
C PRO A 148 -11.94 -12.47 3.59
N GLU A 149 -11.57 -12.18 4.83
CA GLU A 149 -12.34 -12.55 6.04
C GLU A 149 -13.82 -12.12 5.96
N ASN A 150 -14.16 -11.13 5.14
CA ASN A 150 -15.53 -10.63 5.01
C ASN A 150 -16.39 -11.41 3.98
N TYR A 151 -15.79 -12.26 3.13
CA TYR A 151 -16.51 -12.92 2.03
C TYR A 151 -15.99 -14.33 1.68
N TYR A 152 -14.93 -14.80 2.33
CA TYR A 152 -14.36 -16.11 2.11
C TYR A 152 -14.10 -16.81 3.43
N TYR A 153 -14.67 -18.01 3.58
CA TYR A 153 -14.44 -18.86 4.74
C TYR A 153 -13.57 -20.04 4.32
N ASN A 154 -12.38 -20.11 4.90
CA ASN A 154 -11.49 -21.22 4.67
C ASN A 154 -11.96 -22.46 5.43
N THR A 155 -12.15 -23.56 4.71
CA THR A 155 -12.55 -24.86 5.28
C THR A 155 -11.44 -25.91 5.23
N ASP A 156 -10.22 -25.53 4.85
CA ASP A 156 -9.09 -26.44 4.83
C ASP A 156 -8.61 -26.73 6.26
N GLU A 157 -8.51 -28.00 6.64
CA GLU A 157 -8.04 -28.45 7.96
C GLU A 157 -6.66 -27.86 8.34
N ASN A 158 -5.85 -27.56 7.34
CA ASN A 158 -4.54 -26.92 7.51
C ASN A 158 -4.59 -25.39 7.45
N ASP A 159 -5.76 -24.76 7.37
CA ASP A 159 -5.98 -23.33 7.18
C ASP A 159 -5.22 -22.73 5.96
N PHE A 160 -4.97 -23.53 4.93
CA PHE A 160 -4.42 -23.06 3.66
C PHE A 160 -5.53 -22.58 2.74
N ILE A 161 -5.34 -21.41 2.16
CA ILE A 161 -6.33 -20.84 1.25
C ILE A 161 -6.10 -21.40 -0.15
N ASP A 162 -7.11 -22.11 -0.67
CA ASP A 162 -7.17 -22.58 -2.05
C ASP A 162 -7.34 -21.38 -2.99
N PRO A 163 -6.42 -21.18 -3.96
CA PRO A 163 -6.48 -20.03 -4.85
C PRO A 163 -7.70 -20.02 -5.77
N TYR A 164 -8.22 -21.18 -6.17
CA TYR A 164 -9.40 -21.28 -7.05
C TYR A 164 -10.66 -20.85 -6.30
N LYS A 165 -10.87 -21.38 -5.09
CA LYS A 165 -12.02 -21.01 -4.25
C LYS A 165 -12.00 -19.54 -3.86
N LEU A 166 -10.82 -18.99 -3.50
CA LEU A 166 -10.70 -17.57 -3.20
C LEU A 166 -10.98 -16.71 -4.44
N ARG A 167 -10.51 -17.12 -5.62
CA ARG A 167 -10.81 -16.41 -6.87
C ARG A 167 -12.31 -16.39 -7.16
N GLU A 168 -13.01 -17.49 -6.99
CA GLU A 168 -14.47 -17.57 -7.17
C GLU A 168 -15.19 -16.61 -6.23
N ALA A 169 -14.85 -16.61 -4.93
CA ALA A 169 -15.44 -15.70 -3.95
C ALA A 169 -15.17 -14.21 -4.27
N ILE A 170 -13.97 -13.88 -4.76
CA ILE A 170 -13.63 -12.52 -5.21
C ILE A 170 -14.48 -12.12 -6.42
N LEU A 171 -14.59 -12.98 -7.42
CA LEU A 171 -15.40 -12.73 -8.63
C LEU A 171 -16.87 -12.54 -8.29
N GLU A 172 -17.42 -13.39 -7.43
CA GLU A 172 -18.80 -13.29 -6.96
C GLU A 172 -19.04 -11.97 -6.22
N ARG A 173 -18.15 -11.59 -5.32
CA ARG A 173 -18.31 -10.39 -4.48
C ARG A 173 -18.08 -9.08 -5.22
N PHE A 174 -17.07 -9.02 -6.11
CA PHE A 174 -16.58 -7.76 -6.69
C PHE A 174 -16.74 -7.68 -8.21
N GLY A 175 -17.05 -8.77 -8.89
CA GLY A 175 -17.09 -8.84 -10.35
C GLY A 175 -15.75 -8.57 -11.02
N SER A 176 -14.64 -8.80 -10.31
CA SER A 176 -13.28 -8.50 -10.77
C SER A 176 -12.28 -9.46 -10.16
N GLU A 177 -11.12 -9.61 -10.79
CA GLU A 177 -10.03 -10.43 -10.26
C GLU A 177 -9.07 -9.61 -9.42
N PHE A 178 -8.58 -10.19 -8.32
CA PHE A 178 -7.44 -9.68 -7.56
C PHE A 178 -6.20 -10.51 -7.90
N TYR A 179 -5.02 -9.89 -7.75
CA TYR A 179 -3.76 -10.59 -7.97
C TYR A 179 -3.39 -11.45 -6.79
N MET A 180 -3.16 -12.72 -7.05
CA MET A 180 -2.72 -13.65 -6.03
C MET A 180 -1.29 -14.07 -6.27
N SER A 181 -0.50 -14.12 -5.19
CA SER A 181 0.77 -14.82 -5.18
C SER A 181 0.62 -16.09 -4.35
N CYS A 182 1.00 -17.21 -4.94
CA CYS A 182 0.93 -18.51 -4.31
C CYS A 182 2.30 -19.11 -4.06
N LYS A 183 2.35 -19.99 -3.10
CA LYS A 183 3.44 -20.93 -2.86
C LYS A 183 2.92 -22.36 -2.97
N LYS A 184 3.87 -23.28 -3.14
CA LYS A 184 3.60 -24.69 -3.27
C LYS A 184 4.02 -25.40 -1.99
N ASP A 185 3.11 -26.12 -1.38
CA ASP A 185 3.44 -27.00 -0.26
C ASP A 185 4.41 -28.08 -0.72
N LYS A 186 5.45 -28.33 0.03
CA LYS A 186 6.51 -29.26 -0.36
C LYS A 186 6.06 -30.72 -0.31
N THR A 187 5.14 -31.04 0.59
CA THR A 187 4.65 -32.40 0.81
C THR A 187 3.47 -32.71 -0.10
N THR A 188 2.43 -31.92 -0.05
CA THR A 188 1.19 -32.17 -0.81
C THR A 188 1.26 -31.67 -2.25
N ARG A 189 2.26 -30.83 -2.58
CA ARG A 189 2.42 -30.16 -3.86
C ARG A 189 1.29 -29.24 -4.25
N LYS A 190 0.29 -29.04 -3.41
CA LYS A 190 -0.81 -28.09 -3.62
C LYS A 190 -0.29 -26.65 -3.51
N LYS A 191 -0.88 -25.75 -4.30
CA LYS A 191 -0.64 -24.31 -4.20
C LYS A 191 -1.57 -23.72 -3.14
N TYR A 192 -1.06 -22.73 -2.40
CA TYR A 192 -1.83 -21.94 -1.43
C TYR A 192 -1.49 -20.46 -1.55
N VAL A 193 -2.47 -19.62 -1.25
CA VAL A 193 -2.33 -18.17 -1.35
C VAL A 193 -1.49 -17.62 -0.21
N VAL A 194 -0.52 -16.77 -0.53
CA VAL A 194 0.33 -16.06 0.46
C VAL A 194 0.15 -14.56 0.42
N LYS A 195 -0.22 -13.99 -0.72
CA LYS A 195 -0.46 -12.55 -0.89
C LYS A 195 -1.63 -12.33 -1.82
N LEU A 196 -2.32 -11.22 -1.55
CA LEU A 196 -3.40 -10.70 -2.38
C LEU A 196 -3.09 -9.24 -2.68
N ARG A 197 -3.30 -8.81 -3.93
CA ARG A 197 -3.18 -7.41 -4.34
C ARG A 197 -4.47 -6.98 -5.01
N VAL A 198 -5.07 -5.93 -4.49
CA VAL A 198 -6.28 -5.32 -5.03
C VAL A 198 -5.88 -4.13 -5.88
N PRO A 199 -6.17 -4.13 -7.20
CA PRO A 199 -5.87 -2.99 -8.06
C PRO A 199 -6.91 -1.90 -7.87
N LEU A 200 -6.48 -0.69 -7.54
CA LEU A 200 -7.35 0.45 -7.29
C LEU A 200 -6.95 1.62 -8.19
N ASP A 201 -7.92 2.33 -8.72
CA ASP A 201 -7.67 3.57 -9.45
C ASP A 201 -7.18 4.70 -8.51
N ARG A 202 -6.93 5.88 -9.07
CA ARG A 202 -6.48 7.03 -8.29
C ARG A 202 -7.54 7.58 -7.33
N ASP A 203 -8.79 7.17 -7.43
CA ASP A 203 -9.88 7.54 -6.52
C ASP A 203 -10.21 6.39 -5.53
N PHE A 204 -9.31 5.40 -5.45
CA PHE A 204 -9.39 4.20 -4.61
C PHE A 204 -10.55 3.24 -4.97
N ASN A 205 -11.15 3.38 -6.16
CA ASN A 205 -12.13 2.44 -6.66
C ASN A 205 -11.44 1.22 -7.27
N LEU A 206 -12.09 0.07 -7.18
CA LEU A 206 -11.61 -1.16 -7.79
C LEU A 206 -11.53 -1.04 -9.32
N ILE A 207 -10.37 -1.35 -9.89
CA ILE A 207 -10.19 -1.46 -11.34
C ILE A 207 -10.70 -2.84 -11.77
N LYS A 208 -11.82 -2.88 -12.51
CA LYS A 208 -12.46 -4.14 -12.88
C LYS A 208 -11.71 -4.94 -13.94
N GLU A 209 -11.07 -4.28 -14.89
CA GLU A 209 -10.34 -4.92 -15.99
C GLU A 209 -8.84 -4.57 -15.91
N PHE A 210 -8.14 -5.19 -14.99
CA PHE A 210 -6.72 -4.95 -14.81
C PHE A 210 -5.90 -6.13 -15.36
N LYS A 211 -5.00 -5.89 -16.32
CA LYS A 211 -4.29 -6.95 -17.06
C LYS A 211 -2.77 -7.00 -16.86
N GLN A 212 -2.22 -6.23 -15.94
CA GLN A 212 -0.76 -6.02 -15.88
C GLN A 212 0.06 -7.09 -15.16
N GLU A 213 -0.50 -7.82 -14.22
CA GLU A 213 0.24 -8.88 -13.52
C GLU A 213 -0.41 -10.25 -13.78
N LYS A 214 0.40 -11.29 -13.92
CA LYS A 214 -0.11 -12.67 -13.96
C LYS A 214 0.00 -13.26 -12.56
N SER A 215 -1.08 -13.84 -12.07
CA SER A 215 -1.06 -14.68 -10.88
C SER A 215 -0.17 -15.91 -11.12
N ASN A 216 0.70 -16.26 -10.18
CA ASN A 216 1.44 -17.53 -10.23
C ASN A 216 0.65 -18.68 -9.58
N CYS A 217 -0.60 -18.45 -9.23
CA CYS A 217 -1.49 -19.45 -8.62
C CYS A 217 -2.07 -20.41 -9.65
N PHE A 218 -2.31 -19.94 -10.84
CA PHE A 218 -2.94 -20.65 -11.94
C PHE A 218 -1.96 -21.08 -13.01
#